data_234fd32c76539df45c52544080e9c9e3
#
_entry.id   234fd32c76539df45c52544080e9c9e3
#
_cell.length_a   1.000
_cell.length_b   1.000
_cell.length_c   1.000
_cell.angle_alpha   90.00
_cell.angle_beta   90.00
_cell.angle_gamma   90.00
#
_symmetry.space_group_name_H-M   'P 1'
#
loop_
_entity.id
_entity.type
_entity.pdbx_description
1 polymer ?
#
loop_
_entity_poly.entity_id
_entity_poly.type
_entity_poly.pdbx_seq_one_letter_code
_entity_poly.pdbx_strand_id
1 'polypeptide(L)'
;MVAPLSAQVYKEVDKSPKERLQDFLDETATGINKAGKTIGDFLGINAEGTGDEVKIDGVKYMRIHTSNLFYADSTDMLTLCRKDFAQRYPQAEIVSVVIPQRSWNQTALKEGSKITAYKRMALCYVLAKDGKDGYINARYSFRQLRNPGKRWTTPEGYWPRFDRADAIPNVHYEQLKLK
;
A
#
# COMPACT_ATOMS: atom_id res chain seq x y z
N MET A 1 13.56 11.53 -19.19
CA MET A 1 13.61 10.89 -17.85
C MET A 1 13.06 11.89 -16.84
N VAL A 2 12.01 11.56 -16.15
CA VAL A 2 11.43 12.45 -15.15
C VAL A 2 12.28 12.35 -13.88
N ALA A 3 12.79 13.47 -13.38
CA ALA A 3 13.51 13.47 -12.11
C ALA A 3 12.64 12.90 -10.99
N PRO A 4 13.19 12.11 -10.07
CA PRO A 4 12.44 11.58 -8.92
C PRO A 4 11.79 12.73 -8.16
N LEU A 5 10.60 12.50 -7.63
CA LEU A 5 9.85 13.51 -6.88
C LEU A 5 10.68 14.16 -5.78
N SER A 6 11.52 13.37 -5.13
CA SER A 6 12.44 13.82 -4.10
C SER A 6 13.36 14.96 -4.56
N ALA A 7 13.84 14.92 -5.80
CA ALA A 7 14.66 16.00 -6.36
C ALA A 7 13.87 17.31 -6.55
N GLN A 8 12.56 17.21 -6.68
CA GLN A 8 11.69 18.38 -6.88
C GLN A 8 11.23 18.99 -5.56
N VAL A 9 11.14 18.21 -4.51
CA VAL A 9 10.70 18.66 -3.18
C VAL A 9 11.87 19.20 -2.37
N TYR A 10 13.03 18.60 -2.50
CA TYR A 10 14.19 18.88 -1.66
C TYR A 10 15.35 19.39 -2.48
N LYS A 11 15.37 20.57 -2.96
CA LYS A 11 16.51 21.24 -3.60
C LYS A 11 17.63 20.24 -3.98
N GLU A 12 17.91 20.09 -5.22
CA GLU A 12 18.86 19.14 -5.77
C GLU A 12 20.13 19.00 -4.91
N VAL A 13 20.22 17.86 -4.27
CA VAL A 13 21.45 17.36 -3.67
C VAL A 13 21.81 16.17 -4.53
N ASP A 14 23.09 15.95 -4.77
CA ASP A 14 23.58 14.82 -5.57
C ASP A 14 23.45 13.52 -4.77
N LYS A 15 22.19 13.11 -4.54
CA LYS A 15 21.81 11.90 -3.82
C LYS A 15 21.05 10.96 -4.73
N SER A 16 21.20 9.67 -4.48
CA SER A 16 20.42 8.63 -5.17
C SER A 16 18.91 8.80 -4.94
N PRO A 17 18.06 8.30 -5.83
CA PRO A 17 16.60 8.34 -5.63
C PRO A 17 16.14 7.75 -4.29
N LYS A 18 16.84 6.72 -3.81
CA LYS A 18 16.56 6.08 -2.52
C LYS A 18 16.89 6.99 -1.33
N GLU A 19 18.04 7.66 -1.37
CA GLU A 19 18.44 8.60 -0.32
C GLU A 19 17.53 9.83 -0.30
N ARG A 20 17.14 10.32 -1.47
CA ARG A 20 16.19 11.44 -1.58
C ARG A 20 14.80 11.08 -1.05
N LEU A 21 14.36 9.84 -1.30
CA LEU A 21 13.11 9.35 -0.73
C LEU A 21 13.23 9.24 0.79
N GLN A 22 14.35 8.73 1.29
CA GLN A 22 14.57 8.61 2.73
C GLN A 22 14.56 9.99 3.41
N ASP A 23 15.26 10.97 2.84
CA ASP A 23 15.24 12.35 3.36
C ASP A 23 13.82 12.93 3.38
N PHE A 24 13.04 12.68 2.32
CA PHE A 24 11.63 13.10 2.27
C PHE A 24 10.82 12.47 3.39
N LEU A 25 11.01 11.18 3.61
CA LEU A 25 10.31 10.45 4.67
C LEU A 25 10.74 10.94 6.05
N ASP A 26 12.01 11.22 6.24
CA ASP A 26 12.56 11.69 7.52
C ASP A 26 12.10 13.10 7.86
N GLU A 27 12.11 14.03 6.89
CA GLU A 27 11.58 15.39 7.09
C GLU A 27 10.07 15.38 7.36
N THR A 28 9.33 14.57 6.60
CA THR A 28 7.89 14.45 6.78
C THR A 28 7.55 13.78 8.10
N ALA A 29 8.34 12.78 8.49
CA ALA A 29 8.22 12.13 9.79
C ALA A 29 8.47 13.09 10.95
N THR A 30 9.44 13.99 10.84
CA THR A 30 9.71 15.00 11.88
C THR A 30 8.51 15.93 12.05
N GLY A 31 7.87 16.35 10.96
CA GLY A 31 6.64 17.14 11.00
C GLY A 31 5.43 16.35 11.55
N ILE A 32 5.35 15.08 11.20
CA ILE A 32 4.28 14.16 11.63
C ILE A 32 4.46 13.74 13.09
N ASN A 33 5.69 13.48 13.52
CA ASN A 33 5.97 13.14 14.92
C ASN A 33 5.56 14.24 15.90
N LYS A 34 5.68 15.50 15.51
CA LYS A 34 5.12 16.63 16.28
C LYS A 34 3.59 16.56 16.38
N ALA A 35 2.93 15.93 15.41
CA ALA A 35 1.48 15.70 15.38
C ALA A 35 1.06 14.33 15.95
N GLY A 36 2.00 13.53 16.48
CA GLY A 36 1.74 12.21 17.06
C GLY A 36 1.53 11.07 16.05
N LYS A 37 1.97 11.24 14.80
CA LYS A 37 1.87 10.21 13.75
C LYS A 37 3.24 9.62 13.43
N THR A 38 3.26 8.33 13.08
CA THR A 38 4.48 7.61 12.67
C THR A 38 4.70 7.67 11.16
N ILE A 39 5.93 7.37 10.70
CA ILE A 39 6.22 7.21 9.27
C ILE A 39 5.34 6.13 8.65
N GLY A 40 5.04 5.08 9.40
CA GLY A 40 4.13 4.03 8.97
C GLY A 40 2.72 4.55 8.70
N ASP A 41 2.18 5.42 9.56
CA ASP A 41 0.89 6.08 9.35
C ASP A 41 0.92 6.99 8.11
N PHE A 42 1.99 7.74 7.94
CA PHE A 42 2.19 8.59 6.76
C PHE A 42 2.20 7.77 5.46
N LEU A 43 2.87 6.64 5.46
CA LEU A 43 2.91 5.73 4.31
C LEU A 43 1.67 4.83 4.21
N GLY A 44 0.79 4.86 5.20
CA GLY A 44 -0.35 3.95 5.32
C GLY A 44 0.08 2.49 5.56
N ILE A 45 1.28 2.28 6.11
CA ILE A 45 1.81 0.95 6.42
C ILE A 45 1.24 0.44 7.74
N ASN A 46 1.09 1.34 8.71
CA ASN A 46 0.55 1.04 10.04
C ASN A 46 -0.88 1.55 10.18
N ALA A 47 -1.68 1.44 9.12
CA ALA A 47 -3.08 1.83 9.20
C ALA A 47 -3.83 0.90 10.19
N GLU A 48 -3.52 1.05 11.47
CA GLU A 48 -4.46 0.69 12.51
C GLU A 48 -5.69 1.55 12.28
N GLY A 49 -6.76 0.91 11.82
CA GLY A 49 -8.03 1.58 11.63
C GLY A 49 -8.40 1.96 10.18
N THR A 50 -7.90 1.25 9.18
CA THR A 50 -8.51 1.33 7.81
C THR A 50 -9.94 0.79 7.81
N GLY A 51 -10.48 0.31 8.92
CA GLY A 51 -11.75 -0.40 8.96
C GLY A 51 -11.71 -1.78 8.28
N ASP A 52 -10.53 -2.19 7.84
CA ASP A 52 -10.28 -3.39 7.04
C ASP A 52 -9.83 -4.59 7.87
N GLU A 53 -9.79 -4.44 9.18
CA GLU A 53 -9.38 -5.49 10.10
C GLU A 53 -10.54 -6.00 10.96
N VAL A 54 -10.55 -7.30 11.19
CA VAL A 54 -11.47 -7.99 12.10
C VAL A 54 -10.67 -8.76 13.13
N LYS A 55 -11.05 -8.66 14.39
CA LYS A 55 -10.45 -9.44 15.47
C LYS A 55 -11.28 -10.69 15.73
N ILE A 56 -10.66 -11.86 15.57
CA ILE A 56 -11.25 -13.17 15.86
C ILE A 56 -10.33 -13.89 16.82
N ASP A 57 -10.85 -14.34 17.96
CA ASP A 57 -10.10 -15.07 18.99
C ASP A 57 -8.78 -14.38 19.42
N GLY A 58 -8.81 -13.05 19.51
CA GLY A 58 -7.65 -12.26 19.90
C GLY A 58 -6.69 -11.90 18.76
N VAL A 59 -6.83 -12.48 17.57
CA VAL A 59 -5.98 -12.24 16.40
C VAL A 59 -6.67 -11.25 15.45
N LYS A 60 -5.90 -10.27 14.96
CA LYS A 60 -6.37 -9.34 13.94
C LYS A 60 -6.08 -9.88 12.54
N TYR A 61 -7.12 -10.01 11.74
CA TYR A 61 -7.06 -10.42 10.34
C TYR A 61 -7.54 -9.28 9.43
N MET A 62 -6.93 -9.17 8.26
CA MET A 62 -7.48 -8.34 7.19
C MET A 62 -8.76 -8.96 6.64
N ARG A 63 -9.72 -8.13 6.25
CA ARG A 63 -10.91 -8.60 5.53
C ARG A 63 -10.53 -9.19 4.18
N ILE A 64 -11.34 -10.13 3.73
CA ILE A 64 -11.20 -10.77 2.41
C ILE A 64 -11.99 -9.97 1.40
N HIS A 65 -11.28 -9.45 0.40
CA HIS A 65 -11.83 -8.75 -0.75
C HIS A 65 -11.77 -9.68 -1.97
N THR A 66 -12.89 -9.79 -2.69
CA THR A 66 -12.99 -10.67 -3.87
C THR A 66 -13.41 -9.92 -5.14
N SER A 67 -13.72 -8.64 -5.04
CA SER A 67 -14.17 -7.82 -6.16
C SER A 67 -13.16 -6.73 -6.51
N ASN A 68 -12.72 -6.71 -7.77
CA ASN A 68 -11.92 -5.61 -8.29
C ASN A 68 -12.85 -4.46 -8.70
N LEU A 69 -12.77 -3.34 -7.98
CA LEU A 69 -13.64 -2.18 -8.20
C LEU A 69 -12.92 -0.98 -8.82
N PHE A 70 -11.61 -1.09 -8.99
CA PHE A 70 -10.79 0.03 -9.47
C PHE A 70 -11.18 0.42 -10.90
N TYR A 71 -11.58 1.67 -11.10
CA TYR A 71 -12.14 2.13 -12.37
C TYR A 71 -11.09 2.38 -13.47
N ALA A 72 -9.84 2.70 -13.08
CA ALA A 72 -8.75 2.84 -14.02
C ALA A 72 -8.20 1.48 -14.44
N ASP A 73 -7.49 1.41 -15.56
CA ASP A 73 -6.80 0.20 -15.95
C ASP A 73 -5.76 -0.20 -14.90
N SER A 74 -5.96 -1.35 -14.30
CA SER A 74 -5.14 -1.91 -13.23
C SER A 74 -4.46 -3.23 -13.62
N THR A 75 -4.51 -3.61 -14.88
CA THR A 75 -4.01 -4.90 -15.37
C THR A 75 -2.56 -5.14 -14.97
N ASP A 76 -1.69 -4.16 -15.15
CA ASP A 76 -0.27 -4.27 -14.78
C ASP A 76 -0.10 -4.39 -13.27
N MET A 77 -0.86 -3.62 -12.48
CA MET A 77 -0.81 -3.67 -11.02
C MET A 77 -1.20 -5.05 -10.48
N LEU A 78 -2.29 -5.61 -10.98
CA LEU A 78 -2.76 -6.94 -10.61
C LEU A 78 -1.76 -8.02 -11.02
N THR A 79 -1.18 -7.92 -12.20
CA THR A 79 -0.16 -8.85 -12.72
C THR A 79 1.09 -8.84 -11.87
N LEU A 80 1.58 -7.66 -11.46
CA LEU A 80 2.74 -7.52 -10.59
C LEU A 80 2.51 -8.15 -9.22
N CYS A 81 1.35 -7.92 -8.61
CA CYS A 81 0.99 -8.54 -7.32
C CYS A 81 0.89 -10.07 -7.45
N ARG A 82 0.26 -10.57 -8.48
CA ARG A 82 0.16 -12.02 -8.75
C ARG A 82 1.54 -12.66 -8.87
N LYS A 83 2.44 -12.03 -9.64
CA LYS A 83 3.80 -12.52 -9.85
C LYS A 83 4.61 -12.55 -8.56
N ASP A 84 4.63 -11.46 -7.81
CA ASP A 84 5.35 -11.38 -6.53
C ASP A 84 4.79 -12.38 -5.52
N PHE A 85 3.47 -12.51 -5.42
CA PHE A 85 2.82 -13.45 -4.53
C PHE A 85 3.20 -14.91 -4.87
N ALA A 86 3.16 -15.29 -6.15
CA ALA A 86 3.52 -16.63 -6.58
C ALA A 86 4.98 -16.99 -6.28
N GLN A 87 5.88 -16.01 -6.30
CA GLN A 87 7.28 -16.20 -5.91
C GLN A 87 7.44 -16.40 -4.39
N ARG A 88 6.63 -15.68 -3.57
CA ARG A 88 6.68 -15.80 -2.10
C ARG A 88 6.01 -17.07 -1.60
N TYR A 89 4.93 -17.47 -2.22
CA TYR A 89 4.08 -18.60 -1.81
C TYR A 89 3.85 -19.56 -2.98
N PRO A 90 4.89 -20.28 -3.45
CA PRO A 90 4.81 -21.10 -4.66
C PRO A 90 3.86 -22.29 -4.54
N GLN A 91 3.49 -22.70 -3.31
CA GLN A 91 2.58 -23.81 -3.04
C GLN A 91 1.11 -23.36 -2.94
N ALA A 92 0.85 -22.06 -2.86
CA ALA A 92 -0.50 -21.55 -2.69
C ALA A 92 -1.20 -21.36 -4.04
N GLU A 93 -2.48 -21.72 -4.09
CA GLU A 93 -3.34 -21.55 -5.27
C GLU A 93 -4.05 -20.20 -5.21
N ILE A 94 -3.72 -19.28 -6.13
CA ILE A 94 -4.31 -17.94 -6.17
C ILE A 94 -5.79 -18.03 -6.57
N VAL A 95 -6.66 -17.56 -5.68
CA VAL A 95 -8.12 -17.50 -5.87
C VAL A 95 -8.53 -16.17 -6.49
N SER A 96 -8.00 -15.05 -5.98
CA SER A 96 -8.33 -13.72 -6.50
C SER A 96 -7.18 -12.75 -6.32
N VAL A 97 -7.12 -11.75 -7.20
CA VAL A 97 -6.23 -10.58 -7.12
C VAL A 97 -7.09 -9.37 -7.41
N VAL A 98 -7.27 -8.47 -6.45
CA VAL A 98 -8.25 -7.38 -6.56
C VAL A 98 -7.76 -6.08 -5.94
N ILE A 99 -8.21 -4.96 -6.49
CA ILE A 99 -8.13 -3.63 -5.89
C ILE A 99 -9.57 -3.21 -5.54
N PRO A 100 -9.97 -3.32 -4.25
CA PRO A 100 -11.37 -3.13 -3.84
C PRO A 100 -11.82 -1.67 -3.77
N GLN A 101 -10.87 -0.72 -3.85
CA GLN A 101 -11.19 0.70 -3.91
C GLN A 101 -11.52 1.15 -5.34
N ARG A 102 -12.47 2.07 -5.50
CA ARG A 102 -12.89 2.54 -6.82
C ARG A 102 -11.87 3.46 -7.50
N SER A 103 -11.10 4.19 -6.71
CA SER A 103 -10.11 5.16 -7.20
C SER A 103 -8.92 5.25 -6.27
N TRP A 104 -7.90 5.99 -6.68
CA TRP A 104 -6.78 6.33 -5.84
C TRP A 104 -7.22 7.08 -4.57
N ASN A 105 -6.76 6.62 -3.41
CA ASN A 105 -6.84 7.40 -2.18
C ASN A 105 -5.77 8.49 -2.24
N GLN A 106 -6.21 9.73 -2.36
CA GLN A 106 -5.30 10.88 -2.49
C GLN A 106 -5.34 11.74 -1.23
N THR A 107 -4.17 12.14 -0.76
CA THR A 107 -4.00 12.98 0.42
C THR A 107 -3.04 14.12 0.11
N ALA A 108 -3.37 15.34 0.54
CA ALA A 108 -2.45 16.46 0.51
C ALA A 108 -1.54 16.43 1.73
N LEU A 109 -0.25 16.59 1.51
CA LEU A 109 0.76 16.74 2.55
C LEU A 109 0.97 18.24 2.79
N LYS A 110 0.90 18.64 4.05
CA LYS A 110 0.94 20.05 4.43
C LYS A 110 2.04 20.31 5.45
N GLU A 111 2.68 21.44 5.29
CA GLU A 111 3.54 22.05 6.30
C GLU A 111 2.87 23.37 6.72
N GLY A 112 2.33 23.39 7.94
CA GLY A 112 1.42 24.46 8.36
C GLY A 112 0.18 24.53 7.47
N SER A 113 -0.08 25.67 6.87
CA SER A 113 -1.19 25.88 5.90
C SER A 113 -0.79 25.60 4.44
N LYS A 114 0.51 25.41 4.16
CA LYS A 114 1.03 25.23 2.81
C LYS A 114 1.01 23.77 2.40
N ILE A 115 0.44 23.46 1.22
CA ILE A 115 0.55 22.14 0.62
C ILE A 115 1.93 21.99 -0.02
N THR A 116 2.70 21.00 0.44
CA THR A 116 4.05 20.71 -0.03
C THR A 116 4.09 19.60 -1.07
N ALA A 117 3.18 18.64 -0.97
CA ALA A 117 3.07 17.52 -1.91
C ALA A 117 1.69 16.88 -1.86
N TYR A 118 1.45 15.96 -2.78
CA TYR A 118 0.30 15.05 -2.77
C TYR A 118 0.79 13.61 -2.79
N LYS A 119 0.14 12.78 -2.02
CA LYS A 119 0.30 11.32 -2.01
C LYS A 119 -0.96 10.68 -2.57
N ARG A 120 -0.81 9.62 -3.36
CA ARG A 120 -1.93 8.72 -3.69
C ARG A 120 -1.54 7.26 -3.50
N MET A 121 -2.50 6.45 -3.14
CA MET A 121 -2.30 5.05 -2.83
C MET A 121 -3.45 4.19 -3.34
N ALA A 122 -3.10 3.01 -3.85
CA ALA A 122 -4.03 1.93 -4.10
C ALA A 122 -3.57 0.67 -3.37
N LEU A 123 -4.51 -0.09 -2.82
CA LEU A 123 -4.26 -1.36 -2.12
C LEU A 123 -4.75 -2.52 -2.99
N CYS A 124 -3.87 -3.49 -3.20
CA CYS A 124 -4.20 -4.72 -3.90
C CYS A 124 -4.15 -5.90 -2.91
N TYR A 125 -5.14 -6.76 -2.99
CA TYR A 125 -5.25 -7.95 -2.16
C TYR A 125 -5.14 -9.20 -3.02
N VAL A 126 -4.33 -10.14 -2.56
CA VAL A 126 -4.20 -11.47 -3.16
C VAL A 126 -4.70 -12.49 -2.16
N LEU A 127 -5.74 -13.19 -2.52
CA LEU A 127 -6.27 -14.32 -1.78
C LEU A 127 -5.82 -15.61 -2.45
N ALA A 128 -5.25 -16.52 -1.69
CA ALA A 128 -4.86 -17.83 -2.17
C ALA A 128 -5.26 -18.92 -1.18
N LYS A 129 -5.53 -20.11 -1.69
CA LYS A 129 -5.74 -21.30 -0.89
C LYS A 129 -4.39 -21.92 -0.54
N ASP A 130 -4.17 -22.19 0.74
CA ASP A 130 -2.96 -22.81 1.26
C ASP A 130 -3.23 -24.25 1.67
N GLY A 131 -3.15 -25.15 0.69
CA GLY A 131 -3.43 -26.57 0.89
C GLY A 131 -4.86 -26.83 1.39
N LYS A 132 -4.98 -27.69 2.43
CA LYS A 132 -6.27 -28.06 3.03
C LYS A 132 -6.63 -27.22 4.25
N ASP A 133 -5.66 -26.50 4.81
CA ASP A 133 -5.76 -25.96 6.17
C ASP A 133 -6.27 -24.52 6.23
N GLY A 134 -6.21 -23.77 5.13
CA GLY A 134 -6.70 -22.40 5.14
C GLY A 134 -6.35 -21.61 3.90
N TYR A 135 -6.23 -20.30 4.12
CA TYR A 135 -5.97 -19.31 3.08
C TYR A 135 -4.83 -18.41 3.48
N ILE A 136 -4.19 -17.81 2.48
CA ILE A 136 -3.28 -16.68 2.64
C ILE A 136 -3.98 -15.47 2.04
N ASN A 137 -4.09 -14.39 2.81
CA ASN A 137 -4.60 -13.10 2.35
C ASN A 137 -3.45 -12.08 2.44
N ALA A 138 -2.93 -11.68 1.31
CA ALA A 138 -1.80 -10.75 1.22
C ALA A 138 -2.24 -9.37 0.74
N ARG A 139 -1.65 -8.31 1.29
CA ARG A 139 -1.87 -6.94 0.89
C ARG A 139 -0.62 -6.33 0.31
N TYR A 140 -0.79 -5.67 -0.81
CA TYR A 140 0.20 -4.86 -1.51
C TYR A 140 -0.27 -3.42 -1.59
N SER A 141 0.67 -2.49 -1.62
CA SER A 141 0.36 -1.09 -1.89
C SER A 141 1.12 -0.56 -3.10
N PHE A 142 0.44 0.27 -3.86
CA PHE A 142 0.99 1.08 -4.93
C PHE A 142 0.93 2.54 -4.49
N ARG A 143 2.03 3.25 -4.56
CA ARG A 143 2.12 4.62 -4.05
C ARG A 143 2.80 5.52 -5.04
N GLN A 144 2.26 6.71 -5.15
CA GLN A 144 2.84 7.77 -5.95
C GLN A 144 2.80 9.08 -5.17
N LEU A 145 3.74 9.94 -5.51
CA LEU A 145 3.90 11.26 -4.94
C LEU A 145 3.98 12.29 -6.08
N ARG A 146 3.54 13.51 -5.82
CA ARG A 146 3.75 14.64 -6.73
C ARG A 146 3.82 15.96 -5.97
N ASN A 147 4.60 16.89 -6.48
CA ASN A 147 4.53 18.29 -6.07
C ASN A 147 3.31 18.96 -6.71
N PRO A 148 2.81 20.07 -6.12
CA PRO A 148 1.76 20.87 -6.74
C PRO A 148 2.13 21.24 -8.18
N GLY A 149 1.22 20.99 -9.13
CA GLY A 149 1.42 21.26 -10.57
C GLY A 149 2.38 20.34 -11.31
N LYS A 150 2.94 19.31 -10.66
CA LYS A 150 3.85 18.35 -11.30
C LYS A 150 3.15 16.99 -11.54
N ARG A 151 3.83 16.11 -12.30
CA ARG A 151 3.34 14.76 -12.58
C ARG A 151 3.53 13.84 -11.38
N TRP A 152 2.73 12.79 -11.33
CA TRP A 152 2.91 11.71 -10.40
C TRP A 152 4.21 10.95 -10.68
N THR A 153 4.96 10.63 -9.63
CA THR A 153 6.16 9.81 -9.68
C THR A 153 6.05 8.66 -8.69
N THR A 154 6.67 7.54 -9.03
CA THR A 154 6.67 6.34 -8.21
C THR A 154 8.01 6.21 -7.50
N PRO A 155 8.04 6.30 -6.15
CA PRO A 155 9.24 6.01 -5.39
C PRO A 155 9.68 4.54 -5.57
N GLU A 156 10.98 4.30 -5.51
CA GLU A 156 11.54 2.95 -5.60
C GLU A 156 10.98 2.03 -4.49
N GLY A 157 10.64 0.79 -4.85
CA GLY A 157 10.11 -0.19 -3.91
C GLY A 157 8.63 -0.05 -3.55
N TYR A 158 7.89 0.87 -4.21
CA TYR A 158 6.48 1.12 -3.97
C TYR A 158 5.56 0.80 -5.16
N TRP A 159 6.00 -0.11 -6.07
CA TRP A 159 5.22 -0.48 -7.24
C TRP A 159 5.42 -1.96 -7.65
N PRO A 160 4.83 -2.91 -6.96
CA PRO A 160 4.14 -2.83 -5.68
C PRO A 160 5.09 -2.91 -4.48
N ARG A 161 4.57 -2.59 -3.32
CA ARG A 161 5.18 -2.96 -2.04
C ARG A 161 4.35 -4.05 -1.38
N PHE A 162 4.98 -5.13 -0.96
CA PHE A 162 4.36 -6.12 -0.09
C PHE A 162 4.25 -5.54 1.33
N ASP A 163 3.02 -5.43 1.83
CA ASP A 163 2.78 -4.83 3.14
C ASP A 163 2.63 -5.89 4.25
N ARG A 164 1.79 -6.90 3.99
CA ARG A 164 1.41 -7.89 5.00
C ARG A 164 0.75 -9.10 4.34
N ALA A 165 0.86 -10.27 5.00
CA ALA A 165 0.05 -11.44 4.70
C ALA A 165 -0.48 -12.06 5.99
N ASP A 166 -1.74 -12.47 5.98
CA ASP A 166 -2.39 -13.20 7.06
C ASP A 166 -2.62 -14.65 6.63
N ALA A 167 -2.28 -15.59 7.52
CA ALA A 167 -2.69 -16.98 7.40
C ALA A 167 -4.06 -17.14 8.05
N ILE A 168 -5.06 -17.50 7.27
CA ILE A 168 -6.46 -17.56 7.70
C ILE A 168 -6.90 -19.02 7.80
N PRO A 169 -7.22 -19.52 9.01
CA PRO A 169 -7.84 -20.83 9.17
C PRO A 169 -9.18 -20.93 8.42
N ASN A 170 -9.50 -22.10 7.87
CA ASN A 170 -10.76 -22.33 7.15
C ASN A 170 -12.01 -21.89 7.94
N VAL A 171 -12.00 -22.10 9.25
CA VAL A 171 -13.13 -21.75 10.14
C VAL A 171 -13.41 -20.25 10.22
N HIS A 172 -12.44 -19.40 9.88
CA HIS A 172 -12.58 -17.94 9.92
C HIS A 172 -12.88 -17.31 8.56
N TYR A 173 -12.76 -18.08 7.48
CA TYR A 173 -12.87 -17.57 6.11
C TYR A 173 -14.18 -16.82 5.85
N GLU A 174 -15.33 -17.44 6.18
CA GLU A 174 -16.63 -16.82 5.93
C GLU A 174 -16.89 -15.56 6.79
N GLN A 175 -16.30 -15.49 7.98
CA GLN A 175 -16.43 -14.31 8.85
C GLN A 175 -15.65 -13.10 8.32
N LEU A 176 -14.60 -13.34 7.54
CA LEU A 176 -13.72 -12.29 7.01
C LEU A 176 -14.16 -11.77 5.64
N LYS A 177 -15.01 -12.52 4.92
CA LYS A 177 -15.56 -12.05 3.65
C LYS A 177 -16.44 -10.83 3.85
N LEU A 178 -16.23 -9.83 3.00
CA LEU A 178 -17.17 -8.73 2.86
C LEU A 178 -18.46 -9.25 2.19
N LYS A 179 -19.58 -8.97 2.85
CA LYS A 179 -20.92 -9.28 2.31
C LYS A 179 -21.33 -8.24 1.29
#